data_5ef2a378c1fdb0acb37d3253a488ca3a
#
_entry.id   5ef2a378c1fdb0acb37d3253a488ca3a
#
_cell.length_a   1.000
_cell.length_b   1.000
_cell.length_c   1.000
_cell.angle_alpha   90.00
_cell.angle_beta   90.00
_cell.angle_gamma   90.00
#
_symmetry.space_group_name_H-M   'P 1'
#
loop_
_entity.id
_entity.type
_entity.pdbx_description
1 polymer ?
#
loop_
_entity_poly.entity_id
_entity_poly.type
_entity_poly.pdbx_seq_one_letter_code
_entity_poly.pdbx_strand_id
1 'polypeptide(L)'
;MITIKKGLDLPIAGAPSQVINDGKSITKVALLGEEYVGMRPTMHVRVGDEVKKAQVLFEDKKNPGVKFTSPVSGKVIEVNRGAKRVLQSVVIEAAGDEQVTFDKFEASQLAGLDREVIKTQLVESGLWTALRTRPFSKVPAIESTTKAIFVTAMDTNPLAAKPELIINEQAEAFVAGLDVLSALTEEKVYVCKSGTSLPRSSQSNVEEHVFDGPHPAGLAGTHMHFLYPVNASNVAWSINYQDVIAFGQLFLTGELFTDRVVSLAGPVVNNPRLVRTIMGASLDELTDSEMMPGEVRVISGSVLTGTHATGPHAYLGRYHLQVSVLREGRDKELFGWATPGKNKFSITRSFLGHLFKGQLFNMTTTTNGSDRAMVPIGNYERVVPLDMEPTLLLRDLCAGDTDSAQALGALELDEEDLALCTFVCPGKYEYGQLLRDCLNTIEKEG
;
A
#
# COMPACT_ATOMS: atom_id res chain seq x y z
N MET A 1 -9.40 9.29 -20.82
CA MET A 1 -9.52 7.93 -20.26
C MET A 1 -8.43 7.05 -20.84
N ILE A 2 -7.65 6.42 -19.95
CA ILE A 2 -6.54 5.51 -20.30
C ILE A 2 -7.01 4.09 -20.00
N THR A 3 -7.02 3.24 -21.02
CA THR A 3 -7.51 1.85 -20.89
C THR A 3 -6.33 0.89 -20.86
N ILE A 4 -6.16 0.22 -19.74
CA ILE A 4 -5.15 -0.81 -19.51
C ILE A 4 -5.68 -2.14 -20.06
N LYS A 5 -4.93 -2.76 -20.98
CA LYS A 5 -5.34 -4.00 -21.64
C LYS A 5 -4.67 -5.25 -21.09
N LYS A 6 -3.44 -5.11 -20.58
CA LYS A 6 -2.67 -6.19 -19.98
C LYS A 6 -2.86 -6.15 -18.46
N GLY A 7 -2.91 -7.30 -17.84
CA GLY A 7 -3.13 -7.43 -16.40
C GLY A 7 -3.89 -8.69 -16.05
N LEU A 8 -4.29 -8.82 -14.81
CA LEU A 8 -5.05 -9.96 -14.32
C LEU A 8 -5.87 -9.60 -13.08
N ASP A 9 -7.18 -9.66 -13.21
CA ASP A 9 -8.06 -9.70 -12.05
C ASP A 9 -8.10 -11.13 -11.50
N LEU A 10 -7.60 -11.31 -10.28
CA LEU A 10 -7.60 -12.63 -9.65
C LEU A 10 -9.05 -13.06 -9.37
N PRO A 11 -9.49 -14.22 -9.88
CA PRO A 11 -10.83 -14.74 -9.61
C PRO A 11 -10.88 -15.39 -8.20
N ILE A 12 -10.60 -14.61 -7.17
CA ILE A 12 -10.60 -15.04 -5.78
C ILE A 12 -11.98 -14.85 -5.15
N ALA A 13 -12.43 -15.83 -4.37
CA ALA A 13 -13.69 -15.77 -3.63
C ALA A 13 -13.53 -14.89 -2.37
N GLY A 14 -14.67 -14.48 -1.78
CA GLY A 14 -14.70 -13.72 -0.54
C GLY A 14 -14.53 -12.21 -0.73
N ALA A 15 -14.99 -11.67 -1.88
CA ALA A 15 -15.03 -10.22 -2.10
C ALA A 15 -15.89 -9.52 -1.05
N PRO A 16 -15.49 -8.31 -0.58
CA PRO A 16 -16.20 -7.61 0.47
C PRO A 16 -17.53 -7.03 -0.03
N SER A 17 -18.56 -7.08 0.80
CA SER A 17 -19.69 -6.19 0.67
C SER A 17 -19.19 -4.75 0.73
N GLN A 18 -19.57 -3.95 -0.25
CA GLN A 18 -19.16 -2.55 -0.37
C GLN A 18 -20.01 -1.64 0.53
N VAL A 19 -20.17 -2.04 1.80
CA VAL A 19 -20.89 -1.31 2.86
C VAL A 19 -19.94 -1.14 4.02
N ILE A 20 -19.75 0.10 4.45
CA ILE A 20 -18.88 0.44 5.57
C ILE A 20 -19.63 0.14 6.87
N ASN A 21 -19.02 -0.67 7.71
CA ASN A 21 -19.53 -1.04 9.03
C ASN A 21 -18.54 -0.57 10.11
N ASP A 22 -19.03 -0.33 11.28
CA ASP A 22 -18.16 -0.10 12.42
C ASP A 22 -17.38 -1.36 12.74
N GLY A 23 -16.07 -1.19 12.94
CA GLY A 23 -15.18 -2.26 13.35
C GLY A 23 -15.23 -2.52 14.84
N LYS A 24 -14.44 -3.49 15.27
CA LYS A 24 -14.24 -3.76 16.70
C LYS A 24 -13.44 -2.64 17.36
N SER A 25 -13.63 -2.46 18.65
CA SER A 25 -12.76 -1.61 19.44
C SER A 25 -11.35 -2.17 19.44
N ILE A 26 -10.39 -1.36 19.05
CA ILE A 26 -8.97 -1.69 19.01
C ILE A 26 -8.30 -1.15 20.27
N THR A 27 -7.64 -2.02 21.01
CA THR A 27 -6.92 -1.65 22.23
C THR A 27 -5.42 -1.55 22.01
N LYS A 28 -4.89 -2.16 20.94
CA LYS A 28 -3.46 -2.14 20.62
C LYS A 28 -3.24 -1.65 19.21
N VAL A 29 -2.27 -0.77 19.05
CA VAL A 29 -1.81 -0.30 17.75
C VAL A 29 -0.30 -0.39 17.66
N ALA A 30 0.25 -0.45 16.44
CA ALA A 30 1.69 -0.39 16.25
C ALA A 30 2.09 0.42 15.02
N LEU A 31 3.28 1.00 15.10
CA LEU A 31 4.02 1.46 13.93
C LEU A 31 5.02 0.38 13.52
N LEU A 32 4.96 -0.05 12.27
CA LEU A 32 5.84 -1.08 11.69
C LEU A 32 7.04 -0.39 11.03
N GLY A 33 8.25 -0.69 11.52
CA GLY A 33 9.45 0.01 11.06
C GLY A 33 9.91 -0.41 9.67
N GLU A 34 9.69 -1.67 9.29
CA GLU A 34 10.17 -2.25 8.02
C GLU A 34 9.39 -1.77 6.80
N GLU A 35 8.23 -1.13 6.99
CA GLU A 35 7.44 -0.54 5.89
C GLU A 35 8.04 0.76 5.33
N TYR A 36 8.94 1.37 6.07
CA TYR A 36 9.62 2.60 5.65
C TYR A 36 10.99 2.27 5.06
N VAL A 37 11.06 2.21 3.75
CA VAL A 37 12.27 1.79 3.01
C VAL A 37 13.49 2.60 3.42
N GLY A 38 14.52 1.90 3.92
CA GLY A 38 15.80 2.49 4.31
C GLY A 38 15.82 3.23 5.64
N MET A 39 14.68 3.37 6.33
CA MET A 39 14.56 4.06 7.61
C MET A 39 15.44 3.45 8.69
N ARG A 40 16.08 4.31 9.50
CA ARG A 40 16.80 3.92 10.70
C ARG A 40 16.36 4.77 11.89
N PRO A 41 15.66 4.19 12.88
CA PRO A 41 15.04 4.98 13.93
C PRO A 41 16.03 5.50 14.96
N THR A 42 15.88 6.77 15.31
CA THR A 42 16.35 7.35 16.56
C THR A 42 15.15 7.41 17.50
N MET A 43 15.11 6.52 18.49
CA MET A 43 13.99 6.37 19.41
C MET A 43 13.92 7.51 20.42
N HIS A 44 12.72 8.08 20.61
CA HIS A 44 12.41 9.08 21.63
C HIS A 44 11.61 8.48 22.79
N VAL A 45 11.13 7.26 22.65
CA VAL A 45 10.32 6.56 23.66
C VAL A 45 10.92 5.21 24.03
N ARG A 46 10.51 4.70 25.19
CA ARG A 46 10.87 3.38 25.74
C ARG A 46 9.62 2.65 26.17
N VAL A 47 9.73 1.34 26.35
CA VAL A 47 8.69 0.53 26.98
C VAL A 47 8.35 1.09 28.36
N GLY A 48 7.08 1.33 28.60
CA GLY A 48 6.56 1.91 29.83
C GLY A 48 6.20 3.39 29.75
N ASP A 49 6.69 4.12 28.73
CA ASP A 49 6.38 5.53 28.55
C ASP A 49 4.92 5.74 28.15
N GLU A 50 4.28 6.77 28.70
CA GLU A 50 2.99 7.27 28.27
C GLU A 50 3.17 8.25 27.12
N VAL A 51 2.31 8.16 26.10
CA VAL A 51 2.37 8.98 24.90
C VAL A 51 1.00 9.55 24.57
N LYS A 52 1.00 10.76 24.02
CA LYS A 52 -0.21 11.40 23.47
C LYS A 52 -0.37 11.02 21.98
N LYS A 53 -1.58 11.08 21.47
CA LYS A 53 -1.81 11.01 20.02
C LYS A 53 -1.04 12.14 19.33
N ALA A 54 -0.38 11.83 18.19
CA ALA A 54 0.53 12.69 17.45
C ALA A 54 1.86 13.04 18.16
N GLN A 55 2.17 12.47 19.32
CA GLN A 55 3.49 12.61 19.94
C GLN A 55 4.54 11.81 19.15
N VAL A 56 5.74 12.40 18.96
CA VAL A 56 6.85 11.75 18.27
C VAL A 56 7.35 10.52 19.02
N LEU A 57 7.40 9.37 18.36
CA LEU A 57 7.92 8.12 18.88
C LEU A 57 9.39 7.90 18.50
N PHE A 58 9.72 8.22 17.26
CA PHE A 58 11.07 8.17 16.72
C PHE A 58 11.22 9.06 15.49
N GLU A 59 12.46 9.32 15.11
CA GLU A 59 12.84 10.04 13.89
C GLU A 59 13.73 9.18 13.01
N ASP A 60 13.74 9.45 11.71
CA ASP A 60 14.63 8.76 10.79
C ASP A 60 16.03 9.38 10.79
N LYS A 61 17.03 8.63 11.26
CA LYS A 61 18.43 9.04 11.23
C LYS A 61 18.98 9.21 9.80
N LYS A 62 18.40 8.51 8.83
CA LYS A 62 18.83 8.55 7.41
C LYS A 62 18.15 9.64 6.60
N ASN A 63 16.99 10.06 7.06
CA ASN A 63 16.21 11.18 6.49
C ASN A 63 15.92 12.18 7.62
N PRO A 64 16.91 13.03 7.99
CA PRO A 64 16.83 13.87 9.18
C PRO A 64 15.60 14.75 9.21
N GLY A 65 14.93 14.80 10.37
CA GLY A 65 13.74 15.60 10.61
C GLY A 65 12.42 14.88 10.31
N VAL A 66 12.42 13.77 9.57
CA VAL A 66 11.19 12.98 9.36
C VAL A 66 10.78 12.30 10.66
N LYS A 67 9.58 12.63 11.13
CA LYS A 67 9.01 12.21 12.41
C LYS A 67 7.96 11.12 12.21
N PHE A 68 7.94 10.19 13.15
CA PHE A 68 6.97 9.11 13.25
C PHE A 68 6.23 9.24 14.57
N THR A 69 4.93 9.47 14.50
CA THR A 69 4.12 9.87 15.65
C THR A 69 3.13 8.79 16.06
N SER A 70 2.70 8.82 17.31
CA SER A 70 1.72 7.88 17.84
C SER A 70 0.34 8.09 17.20
N PRO A 71 -0.31 7.04 16.69
CA PRO A 71 -1.67 7.15 16.17
C PRO A 71 -2.74 7.28 17.26
N VAL A 72 -2.42 6.97 18.51
CA VAL A 72 -3.31 7.02 19.65
C VAL A 72 -2.61 7.59 20.88
N SER A 73 -3.37 8.01 21.88
CA SER A 73 -2.84 8.19 23.23
C SER A 73 -2.78 6.84 23.95
N GLY A 74 -1.83 6.66 24.85
CA GLY A 74 -1.68 5.41 25.57
C GLY A 74 -0.28 5.14 26.08
N LYS A 75 0.02 3.86 26.30
CA LYS A 75 1.31 3.41 26.86
C LYS A 75 2.07 2.56 25.87
N VAL A 76 3.35 2.85 25.67
CA VAL A 76 4.25 1.98 24.91
C VAL A 76 4.49 0.69 25.68
N ILE A 77 3.99 -0.43 25.14
CA ILE A 77 4.09 -1.74 25.79
C ILE A 77 5.21 -2.63 25.21
N GLU A 78 5.56 -2.41 23.93
CA GLU A 78 6.62 -3.18 23.27
C GLU A 78 7.42 -2.31 22.30
N VAL A 79 8.72 -2.60 22.17
CA VAL A 79 9.60 -2.12 21.09
C VAL A 79 10.33 -3.32 20.53
N ASN A 80 9.78 -3.88 19.46
CA ASN A 80 10.25 -5.12 18.85
C ASN A 80 11.37 -4.86 17.86
N ARG A 81 12.42 -5.67 17.93
CA ARG A 81 13.60 -5.56 17.06
C ARG A 81 13.98 -6.92 16.50
N GLY A 82 14.17 -6.99 15.20
CA GLY A 82 14.63 -8.17 14.48
C GLY A 82 16.15 -8.29 14.40
N ALA A 83 16.60 -9.08 13.44
CA ALA A 83 18.01 -9.27 13.14
C ALA A 83 18.72 -7.93 12.92
N LYS A 84 20.00 -7.83 13.33
CA LYS A 84 20.80 -6.59 13.24
C LYS A 84 20.13 -5.37 13.90
N ARG A 85 19.20 -5.60 14.85
CA ARG A 85 18.43 -4.58 15.58
C ARG A 85 17.52 -3.71 14.70
N VAL A 86 17.09 -4.20 13.55
CA VAL A 86 16.07 -3.54 12.71
C VAL A 86 14.80 -3.38 13.54
N LEU A 87 14.19 -2.20 13.52
CA LEU A 87 12.91 -1.95 14.19
C LEU A 87 11.81 -2.71 13.44
N GLN A 88 11.13 -3.61 14.14
CA GLN A 88 9.97 -4.32 13.62
C GLN A 88 8.69 -3.58 13.96
N SER A 89 8.45 -3.31 15.25
CA SER A 89 7.27 -2.55 15.67
C SER A 89 7.48 -1.79 16.97
N VAL A 90 6.73 -0.69 17.12
CA VAL A 90 6.51 0.01 18.39
C VAL A 90 5.04 -0.15 18.72
N VAL A 91 4.72 -0.92 19.75
CA VAL A 91 3.35 -1.26 20.15
C VAL A 91 2.87 -0.36 21.28
N ILE A 92 1.68 0.20 21.11
CA ILE A 92 1.05 1.11 22.07
C ILE A 92 -0.29 0.51 22.48
N GLU A 93 -0.52 0.39 23.78
CA GLU A 93 -1.83 0.08 24.36
C GLU A 93 -2.60 1.39 24.51
N ALA A 94 -3.71 1.50 23.77
CA ALA A 94 -4.51 2.71 23.71
C ALA A 94 -5.19 3.00 25.04
N ALA A 95 -5.01 4.20 25.55
CA ALA A 95 -5.64 4.68 26.78
C ALA A 95 -5.72 6.21 26.80
N GLY A 96 -6.87 6.74 27.20
CA GLY A 96 -7.11 8.19 27.22
C GLY A 96 -7.32 8.79 25.83
N ASP A 97 -7.40 10.11 25.78
CA ASP A 97 -7.73 10.90 24.59
C ASP A 97 -6.82 12.12 24.43
N GLU A 98 -5.72 12.16 25.19
CA GLU A 98 -4.77 13.26 25.09
C GLU A 98 -4.10 13.30 23.72
N GLN A 99 -4.00 14.48 23.12
CA GLN A 99 -3.39 14.65 21.81
C GLN A 99 -2.54 15.92 21.69
N VAL A 100 -1.60 15.90 20.77
CA VAL A 100 -0.93 17.08 20.28
C VAL A 100 -1.83 17.73 19.23
N THR A 101 -2.05 19.04 19.34
CA THR A 101 -2.87 19.81 18.39
C THR A 101 -1.98 20.67 17.51
N PHE A 102 -2.48 20.98 16.32
CA PHE A 102 -1.81 21.75 15.30
C PHE A 102 -2.65 22.96 14.90
N ASP A 103 -2.12 23.80 14.05
CA ASP A 103 -2.86 24.93 13.51
C ASP A 103 -4.00 24.44 12.62
N LYS A 104 -5.15 25.09 12.72
CA LYS A 104 -6.32 24.84 11.88
C LYS A 104 -6.60 26.03 10.96
N PHE A 105 -7.11 25.72 9.80
CA PHE A 105 -7.36 26.69 8.74
C PHE A 105 -8.78 26.52 8.18
N GLU A 106 -9.35 27.61 7.69
CA GLU A 106 -10.59 27.53 6.91
C GLU A 106 -10.27 26.95 5.51
N ALA A 107 -11.22 26.18 4.95
CA ALA A 107 -11.04 25.53 3.64
C ALA A 107 -10.61 26.51 2.54
N SER A 108 -11.11 27.75 2.59
CA SER A 108 -10.76 28.83 1.62
C SER A 108 -9.32 29.30 1.70
N GLN A 109 -8.60 29.01 2.79
CA GLN A 109 -7.22 29.46 3.02
C GLN A 109 -6.20 28.41 2.52
N LEU A 110 -6.59 27.12 2.41
CA LEU A 110 -5.68 26.00 2.22
C LEU A 110 -4.81 26.12 0.97
N ALA A 111 -5.40 26.47 -0.15
CA ALA A 111 -4.68 26.59 -1.42
C ALA A 111 -3.70 27.77 -1.48
N GLY A 112 -3.84 28.74 -0.55
CA GLY A 112 -2.96 29.91 -0.44
C GLY A 112 -1.92 29.79 0.68
N LEU A 113 -1.85 28.65 1.36
CA LEU A 113 -0.86 28.45 2.43
C LEU A 113 0.55 28.40 1.86
N ASP A 114 1.48 28.97 2.63
CA ASP A 114 2.90 28.82 2.34
C ASP A 114 3.32 27.35 2.44
N ARG A 115 4.12 26.90 1.49
CA ARG A 115 4.64 25.53 1.43
C ARG A 115 5.36 25.12 2.72
N GLU A 116 6.10 26.04 3.35
CA GLU A 116 6.83 25.77 4.59
C GLU A 116 5.88 25.54 5.77
N VAL A 117 4.76 26.23 5.83
CA VAL A 117 3.70 26.00 6.83
C VAL A 117 3.14 24.59 6.66
N ILE A 118 2.78 24.22 5.43
CA ILE A 118 2.25 22.91 5.11
C ILE A 118 3.26 21.80 5.47
N LYS A 119 4.49 21.95 4.99
CA LYS A 119 5.60 21.02 5.25
C LYS A 119 5.82 20.82 6.74
N THR A 120 5.92 21.89 7.50
CA THR A 120 6.13 21.85 8.95
C THR A 120 5.01 21.08 9.63
N GLN A 121 3.75 21.39 9.33
CA GLN A 121 2.61 20.72 9.98
C GLN A 121 2.51 19.25 9.63
N LEU A 122 2.78 18.86 8.37
CA LEU A 122 2.81 17.45 7.95
C LEU A 122 3.96 16.67 8.60
N VAL A 123 5.12 17.29 8.78
CA VAL A 123 6.28 16.69 9.45
C VAL A 123 6.02 16.51 10.94
N GLU A 124 5.55 17.57 11.62
CA GLU A 124 5.29 17.54 13.08
C GLU A 124 4.16 16.55 13.43
N SER A 125 3.14 16.44 12.60
CA SER A 125 2.06 15.46 12.79
C SER A 125 2.44 14.03 12.43
N GLY A 126 3.57 13.80 11.74
CA GLY A 126 3.99 12.50 11.21
C GLY A 126 3.31 12.12 9.89
N LEU A 127 2.37 12.93 9.38
CA LEU A 127 1.68 12.62 8.12
C LEU A 127 2.57 12.79 6.87
N TRP A 128 3.72 13.47 6.99
CA TRP A 128 4.72 13.50 5.91
C TRP A 128 5.10 12.10 5.42
N THR A 129 5.07 11.11 6.31
CA THR A 129 5.34 9.70 5.99
C THR A 129 4.30 9.05 5.09
N ALA A 130 3.17 9.71 4.79
CA ALA A 130 2.18 9.25 3.83
C ALA A 130 2.67 9.37 2.38
N LEU A 131 3.58 10.29 2.12
CA LEU A 131 4.17 10.51 0.81
C LEU A 131 5.26 9.47 0.53
N ARG A 132 5.24 8.91 -0.68
CA ARG A 132 6.27 7.97 -1.16
C ARG A 132 6.86 8.47 -2.46
N THR A 133 8.18 8.44 -2.55
CA THR A 133 8.90 8.82 -3.77
C THR A 133 8.88 7.70 -4.80
N ARG A 134 8.96 8.03 -6.06
CA ARG A 134 9.37 7.14 -7.13
C ARG A 134 10.49 7.87 -7.92
N PRO A 135 11.69 7.32 -8.10
CA PRO A 135 12.16 5.96 -7.71
C PRO A 135 12.26 5.72 -6.21
N PHE A 136 12.58 4.47 -5.85
CA PHE A 136 12.99 3.95 -4.54
C PHE A 136 11.91 3.78 -3.47
N SER A 137 10.70 4.32 -3.62
CA SER A 137 9.58 4.19 -2.66
C SER A 137 9.90 4.60 -1.22
N LYS A 138 10.66 5.67 -1.06
CA LYS A 138 11.03 6.22 0.25
C LYS A 138 10.11 7.36 0.66
N VAL A 139 10.11 7.67 1.94
CA VAL A 139 9.56 8.93 2.43
C VAL A 139 10.42 10.07 1.88
N PRO A 140 9.83 11.10 1.25
CA PRO A 140 10.60 12.21 0.69
C PRO A 140 11.47 12.90 1.75
N ALA A 141 12.68 13.34 1.36
CA ALA A 141 13.45 14.24 2.21
C ALA A 141 12.68 15.56 2.38
N ILE A 142 12.72 16.14 3.57
CA ILE A 142 11.91 17.32 3.92
C ILE A 142 12.20 18.50 2.99
N GLU A 143 13.47 18.66 2.59
CA GLU A 143 13.89 19.72 1.68
C GLU A 143 13.75 19.37 0.19
N SER A 144 13.31 18.15 -0.13
CA SER A 144 13.10 17.76 -1.53
C SER A 144 11.83 18.37 -2.11
N THR A 145 11.80 18.50 -3.42
CA THR A 145 10.65 18.98 -4.18
C THR A 145 10.29 17.96 -5.26
N THR A 146 9.07 18.02 -5.73
CA THR A 146 8.61 17.24 -6.87
C THR A 146 7.77 18.10 -7.80
N LYS A 147 7.77 17.75 -9.08
CA LYS A 147 6.91 18.33 -10.10
C LYS A 147 5.58 17.59 -10.25
N ALA A 148 5.49 16.38 -9.72
CA ALA A 148 4.31 15.52 -9.87
C ALA A 148 3.97 14.82 -8.56
N ILE A 149 2.72 15.00 -8.10
CA ILE A 149 2.16 14.23 -6.98
C ILE A 149 0.99 13.41 -7.52
N PHE A 150 1.03 12.10 -7.32
CA PHE A 150 0.00 11.16 -7.75
C PHE A 150 -0.89 10.76 -6.58
N VAL A 151 -2.17 11.03 -6.72
CA VAL A 151 -3.21 10.57 -5.79
C VAL A 151 -3.87 9.32 -6.40
N THR A 152 -3.70 8.17 -5.75
CA THR A 152 -4.37 6.94 -6.14
C THR A 152 -5.80 6.92 -5.56
N ALA A 153 -6.78 7.41 -6.36
CA ALA A 153 -8.19 7.45 -6.00
C ALA A 153 -8.99 6.31 -6.67
N MET A 154 -8.32 5.23 -6.97
CA MET A 154 -8.87 3.94 -7.41
C MET A 154 -8.02 2.81 -6.83
N ASP A 155 -8.60 1.61 -6.79
CA ASP A 155 -7.89 0.41 -6.36
C ASP A 155 -8.37 -0.79 -7.17
N THR A 156 -7.44 -1.50 -7.80
CA THR A 156 -7.70 -2.72 -8.57
C THR A 156 -7.10 -3.96 -7.91
N ASN A 157 -6.60 -3.84 -6.67
CA ASN A 157 -6.16 -5.00 -5.91
C ASN A 157 -7.30 -6.00 -5.72
N PRO A 158 -7.02 -7.30 -5.75
CA PRO A 158 -8.03 -8.30 -5.40
C PRO A 158 -8.63 -8.03 -4.02
N LEU A 159 -9.95 -8.11 -3.90
CA LEU A 159 -10.69 -7.90 -2.66
C LEU A 159 -10.65 -6.48 -2.08
N ALA A 160 -10.27 -5.48 -2.84
CA ALA A 160 -10.18 -4.09 -2.38
C ALA A 160 -11.55 -3.44 -2.12
N ALA A 161 -11.54 -2.39 -1.32
CA ALA A 161 -12.65 -1.45 -1.19
C ALA A 161 -12.77 -0.59 -2.46
N LYS A 162 -13.98 -0.11 -2.76
CA LYS A 162 -14.20 0.93 -3.76
C LYS A 162 -13.91 2.31 -3.16
N PRO A 163 -12.84 3.00 -3.58
CA PRO A 163 -12.41 4.27 -2.98
C PRO A 163 -13.48 5.35 -2.98
N GLU A 164 -14.35 5.39 -4.01
CA GLU A 164 -15.40 6.38 -4.12
C GLU A 164 -16.39 6.39 -2.95
N LEU A 165 -16.59 5.25 -2.28
CA LEU A 165 -17.49 5.18 -1.12
C LEU A 165 -16.90 5.95 0.07
N ILE A 166 -15.61 5.76 0.29
CA ILE A 166 -14.88 6.36 1.41
C ILE A 166 -14.61 7.85 1.14
N ILE A 167 -14.22 8.18 -0.10
CA ILE A 167 -14.00 9.57 -0.53
C ILE A 167 -15.27 10.40 -0.41
N ASN A 168 -16.42 9.86 -0.88
CA ASN A 168 -17.67 10.60 -0.85
C ASN A 168 -18.20 10.80 0.58
N GLU A 169 -17.90 9.90 1.50
CA GLU A 169 -18.23 10.07 2.92
C GLU A 169 -17.42 11.22 3.56
N GLN A 170 -16.19 11.43 3.11
CA GLN A 170 -15.24 12.44 3.62
C GLN A 170 -14.94 13.52 2.55
N ALA A 171 -15.96 13.89 1.76
CA ALA A 171 -15.80 14.72 0.56
C ALA A 171 -15.08 16.05 0.84
N GLU A 172 -15.44 16.76 1.90
CA GLU A 172 -14.84 18.03 2.28
C GLU A 172 -13.35 17.87 2.63
N ALA A 173 -13.03 16.87 3.44
CA ALA A 173 -11.65 16.59 3.82
C ALA A 173 -10.81 16.13 2.63
N PHE A 174 -11.38 15.34 1.71
CA PHE A 174 -10.68 14.94 0.50
C PHE A 174 -10.31 16.13 -0.39
N VAL A 175 -11.26 17.07 -0.61
CA VAL A 175 -11.00 18.31 -1.38
C VAL A 175 -9.96 19.17 -0.67
N ALA A 176 -10.08 19.36 0.64
CA ALA A 176 -9.11 20.09 1.45
C ALA A 176 -7.70 19.49 1.34
N GLY A 177 -7.59 18.14 1.38
CA GLY A 177 -6.33 17.43 1.18
C GLY A 177 -5.74 17.64 -0.21
N LEU A 178 -6.56 17.68 -1.26
CA LEU A 178 -6.10 18.03 -2.61
C LEU A 178 -5.59 19.47 -2.70
N ASP A 179 -6.24 20.42 -2.03
CA ASP A 179 -5.81 21.81 -1.98
C ASP A 179 -4.46 21.96 -1.24
N VAL A 180 -4.26 21.22 -0.15
CA VAL A 180 -2.96 21.12 0.54
C VAL A 180 -1.88 20.54 -0.38
N LEU A 181 -2.17 19.45 -1.10
CA LEU A 181 -1.22 18.85 -2.05
C LEU A 181 -0.89 19.79 -3.21
N SER A 182 -1.86 20.59 -3.67
CA SER A 182 -1.66 21.57 -4.75
C SER A 182 -0.62 22.63 -4.40
N ALA A 183 -0.51 23.01 -3.12
CA ALA A 183 0.46 23.96 -2.62
C ALA A 183 1.84 23.32 -2.30
N LEU A 184 1.94 21.99 -2.25
CA LEU A 184 3.21 21.28 -2.05
C LEU A 184 4.03 21.14 -3.33
N THR A 185 3.42 21.17 -4.50
CA THR A 185 4.11 21.06 -5.79
C THR A 185 3.93 22.32 -6.62
N GLU A 186 4.96 22.71 -7.38
CA GLU A 186 4.91 23.82 -8.30
C GLU A 186 4.20 23.47 -9.62
N GLU A 187 4.11 22.18 -9.96
CA GLU A 187 3.51 21.75 -11.22
C GLU A 187 2.16 21.05 -10.98
N LYS A 188 2.09 19.73 -10.94
CA LYS A 188 0.81 19.04 -11.04
C LYS A 188 0.54 18.03 -9.92
N VAL A 189 -0.74 17.98 -9.53
CA VAL A 189 -1.33 16.88 -8.75
C VAL A 189 -2.23 16.08 -9.69
N TYR A 190 -1.89 14.82 -9.90
CA TYR A 190 -2.64 13.89 -10.74
C TYR A 190 -3.58 13.04 -9.88
N VAL A 191 -4.88 13.26 -9.98
CA VAL A 191 -5.90 12.43 -9.31
C VAL A 191 -6.30 11.30 -10.24
N CYS A 192 -5.74 10.11 -10.01
CA CYS A 192 -6.00 8.92 -10.83
C CYS A 192 -7.17 8.14 -10.26
N LYS A 193 -8.24 8.01 -11.03
CA LYS A 193 -9.52 7.45 -10.59
C LYS A 193 -10.14 6.51 -11.60
N SER A 194 -11.12 5.72 -11.15
CA SER A 194 -12.05 5.00 -12.04
C SER A 194 -13.02 5.95 -12.74
N GLY A 195 -13.91 5.45 -13.57
CA GLY A 195 -14.92 6.25 -14.28
C GLY A 195 -15.96 6.93 -13.40
N THR A 196 -15.93 6.75 -12.07
CA THR A 196 -16.88 7.34 -11.13
C THR A 196 -16.60 8.83 -10.87
N SER A 197 -17.64 9.58 -10.50
CA SER A 197 -17.50 10.98 -10.10
C SER A 197 -16.96 11.07 -8.67
N LEU A 198 -15.96 11.92 -8.45
CA LEU A 198 -15.38 12.22 -7.14
C LEU A 198 -15.52 13.72 -6.84
N PRO A 199 -15.46 14.12 -5.54
CA PRO A 199 -15.31 15.52 -5.15
C PRO A 199 -14.05 16.11 -5.77
N ARG A 200 -14.13 17.39 -6.24
CA ARG A 200 -13.07 18.04 -7.02
C ARG A 200 -12.52 19.25 -6.32
N SER A 201 -11.20 19.40 -6.35
CA SER A 201 -10.54 20.65 -6.05
C SER A 201 -10.76 21.65 -7.19
N SER A 202 -10.82 22.94 -6.86
CA SER A 202 -10.90 24.04 -7.83
C SER A 202 -9.52 24.53 -8.31
N GLN A 203 -8.44 23.93 -7.80
CA GLN A 203 -7.08 24.35 -8.12
C GLN A 203 -6.71 23.95 -9.56
N SER A 204 -6.12 24.88 -10.29
CA SER A 204 -5.79 24.70 -11.71
C SER A 204 -4.69 23.67 -11.98
N ASN A 205 -3.87 23.37 -10.98
CA ASN A 205 -2.81 22.37 -11.05
C ASN A 205 -3.24 20.97 -10.57
N VAL A 206 -4.51 20.77 -10.18
CA VAL A 206 -5.08 19.46 -9.84
C VAL A 206 -5.83 18.92 -11.05
N GLU A 207 -5.33 17.82 -11.62
CA GLU A 207 -5.88 17.21 -12.83
C GLU A 207 -6.45 15.82 -12.54
N GLU A 208 -7.67 15.53 -13.02
CA GLU A 208 -8.27 14.20 -12.93
C GLU A 208 -7.97 13.36 -14.17
N HIS A 209 -7.50 12.14 -13.95
CA HIS A 209 -7.26 11.16 -15.00
C HIS A 209 -8.03 9.87 -14.73
N VAL A 210 -8.78 9.43 -15.73
CA VAL A 210 -9.57 8.20 -15.63
C VAL A 210 -8.77 7.03 -16.20
N PHE A 211 -8.59 6.01 -15.36
CA PHE A 211 -8.02 4.73 -15.75
C PHE A 211 -9.10 3.64 -15.70
N ASP A 212 -9.00 2.67 -16.60
CA ASP A 212 -9.88 1.52 -16.70
C ASP A 212 -9.09 0.29 -17.12
N GLY A 213 -9.51 -0.89 -16.66
CA GLY A 213 -8.88 -2.16 -16.99
C GLY A 213 -8.59 -3.03 -15.78
N PRO A 214 -8.00 -4.22 -16.01
CA PRO A 214 -7.65 -5.14 -14.93
C PRO A 214 -6.50 -4.62 -14.06
N HIS A 215 -6.33 -5.22 -12.89
CA HIS A 215 -5.10 -5.00 -12.10
C HIS A 215 -3.86 -5.28 -12.98
N PRO A 216 -2.86 -4.36 -13.02
CA PRO A 216 -2.53 -3.30 -12.08
C PRO A 216 -2.98 -1.88 -12.49
N ALA A 217 -4.11 -1.71 -13.17
CA ALA A 217 -4.60 -0.39 -13.60
C ALA A 217 -4.72 0.65 -12.47
N GLY A 218 -4.88 0.22 -11.23
CA GLY A 218 -5.03 1.08 -10.04
C GLY A 218 -3.73 1.33 -9.26
N LEU A 219 -2.59 0.86 -9.73
CA LEU A 219 -1.31 1.09 -9.05
C LEU A 219 -0.68 2.44 -9.42
N ALA A 220 0.01 3.04 -8.45
CA ALA A 220 0.72 4.30 -8.64
C ALA A 220 1.77 4.21 -9.76
N GLY A 221 2.51 3.10 -9.85
CA GLY A 221 3.49 2.87 -10.91
C GLY A 221 2.87 2.89 -12.31
N THR A 222 1.69 2.26 -12.49
CA THR A 222 0.94 2.32 -13.74
C THR A 222 0.53 3.75 -14.09
N HIS A 223 0.03 4.51 -13.11
CA HIS A 223 -0.37 5.90 -13.34
C HIS A 223 0.81 6.78 -13.75
N MET A 224 1.94 6.64 -13.05
CA MET A 224 3.17 7.39 -13.34
C MET A 224 3.70 7.09 -14.73
N HIS A 225 3.76 5.81 -15.11
CA HIS A 225 4.24 5.41 -16.42
C HIS A 225 3.51 6.10 -17.58
N PHE A 226 2.17 6.20 -17.49
CA PHE A 226 1.36 6.78 -18.56
C PHE A 226 1.27 8.30 -18.55
N LEU A 227 1.49 8.96 -17.41
CA LEU A 227 1.30 10.42 -17.26
C LEU A 227 2.59 11.18 -17.02
N TYR A 228 3.55 10.60 -16.33
CA TYR A 228 4.81 11.23 -15.95
C TYR A 228 5.86 10.17 -15.68
N PRO A 229 6.46 9.55 -16.72
CA PRO A 229 7.46 8.50 -16.56
C PRO A 229 8.61 8.95 -15.68
N VAL A 230 8.89 8.17 -14.65
CA VAL A 230 9.92 8.49 -13.65
C VAL A 230 11.26 7.87 -14.03
N ASN A 231 12.34 8.52 -13.64
CA ASN A 231 13.71 8.05 -13.82
C ASN A 231 14.63 8.76 -12.80
N ALA A 232 15.93 8.61 -12.91
CA ALA A 232 16.89 9.23 -12.00
C ALA A 232 16.76 10.77 -11.88
N SER A 233 16.31 11.46 -12.94
CA SER A 233 16.14 12.91 -12.99
C SER A 233 14.68 13.38 -12.80
N ASN A 234 13.71 12.51 -13.11
CA ASN A 234 12.29 12.78 -12.96
C ASN A 234 11.74 12.02 -11.75
N VAL A 235 11.59 12.72 -10.63
CA VAL A 235 11.06 12.15 -9.39
C VAL A 235 9.59 12.53 -9.25
N ALA A 236 8.74 11.57 -8.91
CA ALA A 236 7.35 11.81 -8.55
C ALA A 236 7.07 11.33 -7.12
N TRP A 237 6.03 11.90 -6.50
CA TRP A 237 5.52 11.39 -5.22
C TRP A 237 4.16 10.76 -5.41
N SER A 238 3.81 9.84 -4.55
CA SER A 238 2.48 9.21 -4.52
C SER A 238 1.89 9.23 -3.12
N ILE A 239 0.56 9.25 -3.06
CA ILE A 239 -0.22 9.19 -1.84
C ILE A 239 -1.55 8.48 -2.13
N ASN A 240 -2.05 7.68 -1.17
CA ASN A 240 -3.36 7.06 -1.30
C ASN A 240 -4.49 8.01 -0.88
N TYR A 241 -5.71 7.74 -1.33
CA TYR A 241 -6.87 8.60 -1.10
C TYR A 241 -7.24 8.79 0.38
N GLN A 242 -7.00 7.81 1.27
CA GLN A 242 -7.31 7.96 2.71
C GLN A 242 -6.29 8.86 3.41
N ASP A 243 -5.05 8.87 2.94
CA ASP A 243 -4.06 9.81 3.45
C ASP A 243 -4.29 11.24 2.93
N VAL A 244 -4.87 11.41 1.73
CA VAL A 244 -5.36 12.73 1.28
C VAL A 244 -6.46 13.23 2.20
N ILE A 245 -7.42 12.38 2.58
CA ILE A 245 -8.44 12.72 3.58
C ILE A 245 -7.79 13.10 4.91
N ALA A 246 -6.78 12.35 5.36
CA ALA A 246 -6.08 12.65 6.60
C ALA A 246 -5.34 14.00 6.55
N PHE A 247 -4.77 14.38 5.40
CA PHE A 247 -4.20 15.71 5.20
C PHE A 247 -5.27 16.79 5.36
N GLY A 248 -6.40 16.64 4.67
CA GLY A 248 -7.51 17.60 4.79
C GLY A 248 -8.03 17.73 6.21
N GLN A 249 -8.26 16.62 6.89
CA GLN A 249 -8.71 16.61 8.30
C GLN A 249 -7.72 17.32 9.21
N LEU A 250 -6.41 17.04 9.08
CA LEU A 250 -5.39 17.71 9.88
C LEU A 250 -5.47 19.24 9.74
N PHE A 251 -5.57 19.75 8.52
CA PHE A 251 -5.56 21.21 8.28
C PHE A 251 -6.88 21.87 8.66
N LEU A 252 -8.02 21.18 8.52
CA LEU A 252 -9.33 21.72 8.88
C LEU A 252 -9.59 21.68 10.39
N THR A 253 -9.09 20.67 11.10
CA THR A 253 -9.40 20.45 12.52
C THR A 253 -8.26 20.78 13.48
N GLY A 254 -7.01 20.76 12.98
CA GLY A 254 -5.81 20.83 13.81
C GLY A 254 -5.52 19.54 14.58
N GLU A 255 -6.14 18.41 14.20
CA GLU A 255 -6.00 17.13 14.88
C GLU A 255 -5.49 16.05 13.92
N LEU A 256 -4.62 15.17 14.42
CA LEU A 256 -4.16 14.02 13.62
C LEU A 256 -5.32 13.06 13.35
N PHE A 257 -5.66 12.85 12.08
CA PHE A 257 -6.68 11.90 11.65
C PHE A 257 -6.08 10.51 11.45
N THR A 258 -6.49 9.54 12.24
CA THR A 258 -5.95 8.17 12.23
C THR A 258 -6.96 7.12 11.83
N ASP A 259 -8.23 7.50 11.62
CA ASP A 259 -9.24 6.56 11.17
C ASP A 259 -8.93 5.99 9.80
N ARG A 260 -9.27 4.71 9.62
CA ARG A 260 -9.11 3.98 8.37
C ARG A 260 -10.36 3.15 8.09
N VAL A 261 -10.69 3.04 6.83
CA VAL A 261 -11.66 2.06 6.34
C VAL A 261 -10.90 1.00 5.55
N VAL A 262 -10.94 -0.23 6.02
CA VAL A 262 -10.25 -1.34 5.37
C VAL A 262 -11.23 -2.38 4.86
N SER A 263 -10.89 -3.04 3.76
CA SER A 263 -11.58 -4.25 3.33
C SER A 263 -11.12 -5.42 4.20
N LEU A 264 -12.02 -6.03 4.97
CA LEU A 264 -11.80 -7.32 5.62
C LEU A 264 -12.43 -8.39 4.74
N ALA A 265 -11.59 -9.15 4.02
CA ALA A 265 -12.07 -9.99 2.93
C ALA A 265 -11.20 -11.24 2.73
N GLY A 266 -11.73 -12.20 1.96
CA GLY A 266 -11.05 -13.44 1.62
C GLY A 266 -11.95 -14.65 1.74
N PRO A 267 -11.53 -15.79 1.14
CA PRO A 267 -12.36 -17.00 1.04
C PRO A 267 -12.77 -17.61 2.38
N VAL A 268 -12.10 -17.25 3.46
CA VAL A 268 -12.33 -17.82 4.81
C VAL A 268 -12.80 -16.78 5.83
N VAL A 269 -13.15 -15.58 5.40
CA VAL A 269 -13.81 -14.59 6.24
C VAL A 269 -15.29 -14.91 6.31
N ASN A 270 -15.89 -14.92 7.51
CA ASN A 270 -17.30 -15.26 7.70
C ASN A 270 -18.24 -14.25 7.04
N ASN A 271 -17.91 -12.95 7.14
CA ASN A 271 -18.71 -11.87 6.59
C ASN A 271 -17.78 -10.80 5.95
N PRO A 272 -17.34 -11.00 4.70
CA PRO A 272 -16.47 -10.05 4.03
C PRO A 272 -17.17 -8.69 3.82
N ARG A 273 -16.54 -7.61 4.31
CA ARG A 273 -17.12 -6.25 4.31
C ARG A 273 -16.05 -5.18 4.48
N LEU A 274 -16.45 -3.92 4.36
CA LEU A 274 -15.61 -2.79 4.74
C LEU A 274 -15.81 -2.50 6.24
N VAL A 275 -14.72 -2.31 6.95
CA VAL A 275 -14.74 -2.03 8.39
C VAL A 275 -13.95 -0.77 8.74
N ARG A 276 -14.51 0.05 9.65
CA ARG A 276 -13.76 1.16 10.25
C ARG A 276 -12.79 0.63 11.28
N THR A 277 -11.61 1.17 11.27
CA THR A 277 -10.54 0.86 12.22
C THR A 277 -9.63 2.09 12.35
N ILE A 278 -8.46 1.92 12.95
CA ILE A 278 -7.47 2.97 13.11
C ILE A 278 -6.13 2.56 12.50
N MET A 279 -5.30 3.53 12.18
CA MET A 279 -3.94 3.32 11.70
C MET A 279 -3.15 2.43 12.66
N GLY A 280 -2.50 1.40 12.15
CA GLY A 280 -1.69 0.48 12.95
C GLY A 280 -2.49 -0.48 13.85
N ALA A 281 -3.80 -0.62 13.63
CA ALA A 281 -4.68 -1.50 14.42
C ALA A 281 -4.15 -2.92 14.55
N SER A 282 -4.30 -3.53 15.73
CA SER A 282 -4.03 -4.97 15.93
C SER A 282 -4.94 -5.80 15.03
N LEU A 283 -4.33 -6.63 14.18
CA LEU A 283 -5.07 -7.52 13.29
C LEU A 283 -5.62 -8.74 14.04
N ASP A 284 -5.01 -9.14 15.13
CA ASP A 284 -5.56 -10.18 16.00
C ASP A 284 -6.91 -9.72 16.61
N GLU A 285 -7.00 -8.46 17.06
CA GLU A 285 -8.25 -7.90 17.60
C GLU A 285 -9.28 -7.66 16.49
N LEU A 286 -8.83 -7.12 15.34
CA LEU A 286 -9.71 -6.81 14.22
C LEU A 286 -10.35 -8.07 13.62
N THR A 287 -9.60 -9.18 13.55
CA THR A 287 -10.04 -10.43 12.93
C THR A 287 -10.57 -11.46 13.92
N ASP A 288 -10.58 -11.17 15.23
CA ASP A 288 -11.12 -12.08 16.24
C ASP A 288 -12.56 -12.49 15.89
N SER A 289 -12.84 -13.81 15.91
CA SER A 289 -14.15 -14.40 15.58
C SER A 289 -14.70 -14.09 14.18
N GLU A 290 -13.88 -13.50 13.29
CA GLU A 290 -14.27 -13.15 11.91
C GLU A 290 -13.95 -14.25 10.90
N MET A 291 -13.23 -15.30 11.30
CA MET A 291 -12.71 -16.33 10.40
C MET A 291 -13.42 -17.67 10.54
N MET A 292 -13.50 -18.38 9.44
CA MET A 292 -13.95 -19.79 9.43
C MET A 292 -12.96 -20.69 10.19
N PRO A 293 -13.42 -21.75 10.84
CA PRO A 293 -12.54 -22.67 11.56
C PRO A 293 -11.43 -23.27 10.68
N GLY A 294 -10.24 -23.45 11.25
CA GLY A 294 -9.05 -24.06 10.62
C GLY A 294 -7.86 -23.14 10.61
N GLU A 295 -6.74 -23.61 10.09
CA GLU A 295 -5.50 -22.82 9.99
C GLU A 295 -5.62 -21.78 8.87
N VAL A 296 -5.48 -20.52 9.22
CA VAL A 296 -5.61 -19.39 8.27
C VAL A 296 -4.40 -18.48 8.36
N ARG A 297 -4.14 -17.76 7.27
CA ARG A 297 -3.16 -16.69 7.21
C ARG A 297 -3.90 -15.34 7.11
N VAL A 298 -3.70 -14.51 8.11
CA VAL A 298 -4.09 -13.11 8.06
C VAL A 298 -2.97 -12.33 7.38
N ILE A 299 -3.35 -11.50 6.44
CA ILE A 299 -2.43 -10.69 5.63
C ILE A 299 -2.82 -9.22 5.82
N SER A 300 -1.91 -8.41 6.29
CA SER A 300 -2.03 -6.96 6.22
C SER A 300 -1.78 -6.53 4.78
N GLY A 301 -2.79 -5.99 4.11
CA GLY A 301 -2.71 -5.63 2.69
C GLY A 301 -3.32 -6.67 1.74
N SER A 302 -3.00 -6.50 0.45
CA SER A 302 -3.47 -7.36 -0.65
C SER A 302 -2.88 -8.76 -0.58
N VAL A 303 -3.62 -9.74 -1.12
CA VAL A 303 -3.08 -11.10 -1.33
C VAL A 303 -1.88 -11.15 -2.27
N LEU A 304 -1.63 -10.08 -3.04
CA LEU A 304 -0.50 -9.96 -3.96
C LEU A 304 0.74 -9.34 -3.30
N THR A 305 0.56 -8.34 -2.44
CA THR A 305 1.66 -7.49 -1.94
C THR A 305 1.69 -7.35 -0.43
N GLY A 306 0.70 -7.92 0.27
CA GLY A 306 0.57 -7.75 1.71
C GLY A 306 1.58 -8.57 2.52
N THR A 307 1.69 -8.20 3.78
CA THR A 307 2.60 -8.82 4.75
C THR A 307 1.85 -9.82 5.64
N HIS A 308 2.43 -10.98 5.91
CA HIS A 308 1.87 -11.94 6.86
C HIS A 308 1.81 -11.34 8.26
N ALA A 309 0.59 -11.16 8.78
CA ALA A 309 0.34 -10.60 10.10
C ALA A 309 0.62 -11.65 11.19
N THR A 310 1.81 -11.63 11.76
CA THR A 310 2.23 -12.55 12.81
C THR A 310 3.25 -11.92 13.74
N GLY A 311 3.17 -12.20 15.03
CA GLY A 311 4.10 -11.69 16.05
C GLY A 311 4.23 -10.16 16.01
N PRO A 312 5.46 -9.60 15.91
CA PRO A 312 5.66 -8.16 15.84
C PRO A 312 4.98 -7.45 14.68
N HIS A 313 4.58 -8.18 13.63
CA HIS A 313 3.92 -7.67 12.43
C HIS A 313 2.41 -7.93 12.41
N ALA A 314 1.80 -8.35 13.53
CA ALA A 314 0.36 -8.61 13.62
C ALA A 314 -0.49 -7.32 13.69
N TYR A 315 -0.12 -6.31 12.92
CA TYR A 315 -0.74 -5.00 12.90
C TYR A 315 -0.97 -4.52 11.46
N LEU A 316 -1.95 -3.60 11.31
CA LEU A 316 -2.26 -2.98 10.02
C LEU A 316 -1.07 -2.13 9.55
N GLY A 317 -0.56 -2.43 8.38
CA GLY A 317 0.53 -1.70 7.76
C GLY A 317 0.16 -0.26 7.40
N ARG A 318 1.16 0.63 7.39
CA ARG A 318 0.97 2.06 7.15
C ARG A 318 0.27 2.38 5.84
N TYR A 319 0.61 1.63 4.79
CA TYR A 319 0.10 1.86 3.44
C TYR A 319 -0.99 0.87 3.04
N HIS A 320 -1.40 -0.04 3.93
CA HIS A 320 -2.38 -1.07 3.65
C HIS A 320 -3.81 -0.58 3.89
N LEU A 321 -4.68 -0.78 2.90
CA LEU A 321 -6.10 -0.41 2.93
C LEU A 321 -7.04 -1.62 2.95
N GLN A 322 -6.47 -2.82 3.16
CA GLN A 322 -7.23 -4.05 3.27
C GLN A 322 -6.54 -5.06 4.19
N VAL A 323 -7.32 -5.99 4.70
CA VAL A 323 -6.90 -7.19 5.44
C VAL A 323 -7.46 -8.39 4.70
N SER A 324 -6.57 -9.21 4.18
CA SER A 324 -6.93 -10.38 3.38
C SER A 324 -6.70 -11.65 4.20
N VAL A 325 -7.64 -12.61 4.12
CA VAL A 325 -7.51 -13.86 4.89
C VAL A 325 -7.62 -15.07 3.97
N LEU A 326 -6.60 -15.91 3.98
CA LEU A 326 -6.52 -17.13 3.18
C LEU A 326 -6.42 -18.37 4.08
N ARG A 327 -6.86 -19.51 3.55
CA ARG A 327 -6.54 -20.83 4.16
C ARG A 327 -5.05 -21.11 4.00
N GLU A 328 -4.40 -21.62 5.06
CA GLU A 328 -3.04 -22.13 4.91
C GLU A 328 -3.01 -23.36 3.99
N GLY A 329 -2.17 -23.29 2.97
CA GLY A 329 -2.06 -24.31 1.93
C GLY A 329 -1.07 -25.41 2.30
N ARG A 330 -1.32 -26.14 3.38
CA ARG A 330 -0.44 -27.24 3.81
C ARG A 330 -0.71 -28.55 3.12
N ASP A 331 -1.92 -28.72 2.60
CA ASP A 331 -2.33 -29.96 1.91
C ASP A 331 -1.69 -30.02 0.52
N LYS A 332 -0.99 -31.13 0.24
CA LYS A 332 -0.43 -31.40 -1.09
C LYS A 332 -1.26 -32.46 -1.78
N GLU A 333 -1.84 -32.11 -2.91
CA GLU A 333 -2.55 -33.09 -3.75
C GLU A 333 -1.55 -34.00 -4.47
N LEU A 334 -1.73 -35.31 -4.34
CA LEU A 334 -0.99 -36.29 -5.11
C LEU A 334 -1.38 -36.18 -6.60
N PHE A 335 -0.41 -35.98 -7.49
CA PHE A 335 -0.63 -35.75 -8.93
C PHE A 335 -1.60 -34.59 -9.24
N GLY A 336 -1.68 -33.58 -8.37
CA GLY A 336 -2.59 -32.43 -8.53
C GLY A 336 -2.45 -31.67 -9.88
N TRP A 337 -1.28 -31.73 -10.49
CA TRP A 337 -1.00 -31.17 -11.83
C TRP A 337 -1.62 -31.98 -12.99
N ALA A 338 -1.94 -33.25 -12.80
CA ALA A 338 -2.54 -34.15 -13.79
C ALA A 338 -4.06 -34.26 -13.67
N THR A 339 -4.66 -33.61 -12.66
CA THR A 339 -6.13 -33.64 -12.47
C THR A 339 -6.83 -32.67 -13.41
N PRO A 340 -8.10 -32.94 -13.82
CA PRO A 340 -8.87 -32.01 -14.62
C PRO A 340 -9.04 -30.62 -14.00
N GLY A 341 -9.03 -30.51 -12.66
CA GLY A 341 -8.94 -29.26 -11.91
C GLY A 341 -10.08 -28.29 -12.12
N LYS A 342 -11.35 -28.73 -11.93
CA LYS A 342 -12.51 -27.84 -12.01
C LYS A 342 -12.40 -26.65 -11.07
N ASN A 343 -11.84 -26.85 -9.87
CA ASN A 343 -11.68 -25.82 -8.84
C ASN A 343 -10.25 -25.26 -8.78
N LYS A 344 -9.50 -25.34 -9.87
CA LYS A 344 -8.12 -24.82 -9.99
C LYS A 344 -8.08 -23.69 -11.03
N PHE A 345 -7.32 -22.66 -10.67
CA PHE A 345 -7.02 -21.55 -11.55
C PHE A 345 -5.59 -21.69 -12.11
N SER A 346 -5.41 -21.33 -13.36
CA SER A 346 -4.11 -21.15 -13.99
C SER A 346 -4.24 -20.13 -15.13
N ILE A 347 -3.31 -19.20 -15.21
CA ILE A 347 -3.27 -18.20 -16.30
C ILE A 347 -3.12 -18.85 -17.68
N THR A 348 -2.44 -19.99 -17.76
CA THR A 348 -2.24 -20.75 -19.02
C THR A 348 -3.43 -21.59 -19.43
N ARG A 349 -4.54 -21.52 -18.69
CA ARG A 349 -5.78 -22.30 -18.93
C ARG A 349 -5.55 -23.81 -18.96
N SER A 350 -4.63 -24.32 -18.14
CA SER A 350 -4.30 -25.74 -18.08
C SER A 350 -5.36 -26.60 -17.39
N PHE A 351 -6.29 -26.02 -16.65
CA PHE A 351 -7.35 -26.72 -15.90
C PHE A 351 -8.73 -26.43 -16.45
N LEU A 352 -9.68 -27.32 -16.23
CA LEU A 352 -11.07 -27.16 -16.66
C LEU A 352 -11.80 -25.98 -16.01
N GLY A 353 -11.29 -25.46 -14.89
CA GLY A 353 -11.84 -24.28 -14.22
C GLY A 353 -12.05 -23.09 -15.16
N HIS A 354 -11.19 -22.91 -16.18
CA HIS A 354 -11.30 -21.83 -17.15
C HIS A 354 -12.54 -21.90 -18.06
N LEU A 355 -13.18 -23.05 -18.18
CA LEU A 355 -14.41 -23.22 -18.98
C LEU A 355 -15.64 -22.63 -18.29
N PHE A 356 -15.58 -22.43 -16.98
CA PHE A 356 -16.68 -21.90 -16.19
C PHE A 356 -16.49 -20.38 -16.02
N LYS A 357 -17.14 -19.61 -16.89
CA LYS A 357 -17.07 -18.13 -16.84
C LYS A 357 -17.59 -17.61 -15.49
N GLY A 358 -16.85 -16.69 -14.88
CA GLY A 358 -17.22 -16.07 -13.60
C GLY A 358 -17.03 -16.96 -12.37
N GLN A 359 -16.43 -18.14 -12.52
CA GLN A 359 -16.11 -18.98 -11.36
C GLN A 359 -15.06 -18.28 -10.50
N LEU A 360 -15.33 -18.16 -9.18
CA LEU A 360 -14.40 -17.71 -8.17
C LEU A 360 -13.77 -18.91 -7.46
N PHE A 361 -12.53 -18.75 -7.01
CA PHE A 361 -11.76 -19.83 -6.43
C PHE A 361 -11.40 -19.50 -4.96
N ASN A 362 -11.53 -20.51 -4.10
CA ASN A 362 -11.02 -20.44 -2.73
C ASN A 362 -9.49 -20.64 -2.76
N MET A 363 -8.78 -19.57 -3.13
CA MET A 363 -7.33 -19.59 -3.17
C MET A 363 -6.74 -19.75 -1.78
N THR A 364 -5.58 -20.41 -1.71
CA THR A 364 -4.85 -20.70 -0.47
C THR A 364 -3.43 -20.14 -0.59
N THR A 365 -2.64 -20.28 0.46
CA THR A 365 -1.24 -19.84 0.47
C THR A 365 -0.29 -20.82 -0.24
N THR A 366 -0.79 -21.92 -0.82
CA THR A 366 0.08 -22.86 -1.54
C THR A 366 0.59 -22.28 -2.85
N THR A 367 1.86 -22.43 -3.12
CA THR A 367 2.49 -22.06 -4.40
C THR A 367 2.14 -23.02 -5.55
N ASN A 368 1.51 -24.18 -5.24
CA ASN A 368 1.17 -25.23 -6.20
C ASN A 368 2.35 -25.66 -7.09
N GLY A 369 3.55 -25.62 -6.58
CA GLY A 369 4.77 -25.98 -7.31
C GLY A 369 6.01 -25.88 -6.43
N SER A 370 7.16 -26.16 -7.02
CA SER A 370 8.47 -25.99 -6.42
C SER A 370 9.28 -24.98 -7.21
N ASP A 371 10.31 -24.45 -6.61
CA ASP A 371 11.25 -23.53 -7.26
C ASP A 371 11.87 -24.19 -8.50
N ARG A 372 11.91 -23.45 -9.59
CA ARG A 372 12.44 -23.89 -10.90
C ARG A 372 13.12 -22.73 -11.58
N ALA A 373 13.91 -23.01 -12.60
CA ALA A 373 14.45 -21.96 -13.47
C ALA A 373 13.32 -21.18 -14.15
N MET A 374 13.56 -19.89 -14.39
CA MET A 374 12.67 -19.04 -15.16
C MET A 374 12.45 -19.62 -16.55
N VAL A 375 11.21 -19.69 -17.01
CA VAL A 375 10.84 -20.10 -18.35
C VAL A 375 10.06 -18.98 -19.03
N PRO A 376 10.58 -18.38 -20.11
CA PRO A 376 9.93 -17.26 -20.82
C PRO A 376 8.82 -17.79 -21.75
N ILE A 377 7.63 -17.98 -21.22
CA ILE A 377 6.45 -18.50 -21.94
C ILE A 377 5.41 -17.41 -22.24
N GLY A 378 5.78 -16.14 -22.09
CA GLY A 378 4.92 -14.98 -22.36
C GLY A 378 3.91 -14.66 -21.25
N ASN A 379 4.07 -15.21 -20.04
CA ASN A 379 3.15 -14.92 -18.93
C ASN A 379 3.36 -13.51 -18.37
N TYR A 380 4.62 -13.05 -18.33
CA TYR A 380 4.94 -11.71 -17.78
C TYR A 380 4.40 -10.60 -18.71
N GLU A 381 4.56 -10.77 -20.03
CA GLU A 381 4.06 -9.84 -21.04
C GLU A 381 2.54 -9.69 -21.03
N ARG A 382 1.82 -10.68 -20.46
CA ARG A 382 0.35 -10.64 -20.31
C ARG A 382 -0.09 -9.76 -19.16
N VAL A 383 0.72 -9.63 -18.11
CA VAL A 383 0.32 -8.98 -16.86
C VAL A 383 1.01 -7.63 -16.62
N VAL A 384 2.08 -7.32 -17.36
CA VAL A 384 2.76 -6.02 -17.30
C VAL A 384 2.22 -5.11 -18.40
N PRO A 385 1.49 -4.03 -18.04
CA PRO A 385 0.95 -3.08 -19.02
C PRO A 385 1.95 -2.01 -19.46
N LEU A 386 3.05 -1.88 -18.73
CA LEU A 386 4.07 -0.86 -18.96
C LEU A 386 4.85 -1.15 -20.26
N ASP A 387 5.32 -0.09 -20.91
CA ASP A 387 6.12 -0.20 -22.15
C ASP A 387 7.57 -0.57 -21.80
N MET A 388 7.75 -1.80 -21.42
CA MET A 388 9.05 -2.40 -21.07
C MET A 388 9.10 -3.87 -21.47
N GLU A 389 10.30 -4.46 -21.44
CA GLU A 389 10.53 -5.88 -21.73
C GLU A 389 10.58 -6.72 -20.44
N PRO A 390 9.45 -7.17 -19.89
CA PRO A 390 9.40 -7.71 -18.55
C PRO A 390 10.23 -8.99 -18.38
N THR A 391 10.25 -9.89 -19.37
CA THR A 391 11.06 -11.11 -19.28
C THR A 391 12.54 -10.81 -19.18
N LEU A 392 13.06 -9.83 -19.90
CA LEU A 392 14.47 -9.43 -19.84
C LEU A 392 14.77 -8.77 -18.50
N LEU A 393 13.96 -7.81 -18.09
CA LEU A 393 14.10 -7.14 -16.79
C LEU A 393 14.12 -8.13 -15.62
N LEU A 394 13.13 -9.04 -15.56
CA LEU A 394 13.04 -10.03 -14.48
C LEU A 394 14.25 -10.98 -14.45
N ARG A 395 14.81 -11.31 -15.62
CA ARG A 395 16.02 -12.12 -15.71
C ARG A 395 17.23 -11.36 -15.17
N ASP A 396 17.35 -10.07 -15.49
CA ASP A 396 18.46 -9.24 -15.02
C ASP A 396 18.39 -9.00 -13.51
N LEU A 397 17.17 -8.84 -12.97
CA LEU A 397 16.94 -8.83 -11.51
C LEU A 397 17.43 -10.14 -10.86
N CYS A 398 17.12 -11.30 -11.46
CA CYS A 398 17.60 -12.60 -10.96
C CYS A 398 19.13 -12.74 -11.06
N ALA A 399 19.75 -12.12 -12.04
CA ALA A 399 21.21 -12.14 -12.23
C ALA A 399 21.94 -11.13 -11.33
N GLY A 400 21.20 -10.15 -10.76
CA GLY A 400 21.79 -9.04 -10.02
C GLY A 400 22.48 -8.01 -10.91
N ASP A 401 22.10 -7.93 -12.20
CA ASP A 401 22.62 -6.97 -13.16
C ASP A 401 21.86 -5.65 -13.04
N THR A 402 22.43 -4.73 -12.26
CA THR A 402 21.80 -3.43 -11.95
C THR A 402 21.82 -2.46 -13.13
N ASP A 403 22.87 -2.48 -13.94
CA ASP A 403 23.01 -1.58 -15.10
C ASP A 403 21.97 -1.91 -16.17
N SER A 404 21.84 -3.19 -16.51
CA SER A 404 20.85 -3.66 -17.48
C SER A 404 19.43 -3.49 -16.95
N ALA A 405 19.17 -3.80 -15.67
CA ALA A 405 17.86 -3.60 -15.05
C ALA A 405 17.44 -2.11 -15.07
N GLN A 406 18.36 -1.19 -14.78
CA GLN A 406 18.10 0.25 -14.86
C GLN A 406 17.79 0.69 -16.30
N ALA A 407 18.55 0.20 -17.29
CA ALA A 407 18.31 0.49 -18.71
C ALA A 407 16.94 -0.03 -19.19
N LEU A 408 16.43 -1.11 -18.59
CA LEU A 408 15.12 -1.72 -18.87
C LEU A 408 13.97 -1.10 -18.05
N GLY A 409 14.22 -0.06 -17.24
CA GLY A 409 13.17 0.70 -16.56
C GLY A 409 12.94 0.32 -15.11
N ALA A 410 13.85 -0.36 -14.41
CA ALA A 410 13.70 -0.75 -13.01
C ALA A 410 13.40 0.43 -12.08
N LEU A 411 13.87 1.65 -12.38
CA LEU A 411 13.63 2.84 -11.57
C LEU A 411 12.15 3.31 -11.55
N GLU A 412 11.36 2.90 -12.55
CA GLU A 412 9.92 3.20 -12.56
C GLU A 412 9.13 2.32 -11.60
N LEU A 413 9.69 1.19 -11.16
CA LEU A 413 8.97 0.12 -10.48
C LEU A 413 9.09 0.18 -8.96
N ASP A 414 8.09 -0.38 -8.33
CA ASP A 414 8.06 -0.80 -6.93
C ASP A 414 7.72 -2.29 -6.84
N GLU A 415 7.86 -2.90 -5.68
CA GLU A 415 7.55 -4.31 -5.44
C GLU A 415 6.13 -4.66 -5.88
N GLU A 416 5.17 -3.75 -5.67
CA GLU A 416 3.77 -3.97 -6.03
C GLU A 416 3.57 -4.13 -7.54
N ASP A 417 4.35 -3.44 -8.38
CA ASP A 417 4.24 -3.50 -9.84
C ASP A 417 4.65 -4.88 -10.39
N LEU A 418 5.50 -5.62 -9.65
CA LEU A 418 5.95 -6.97 -10.02
C LEU A 418 5.18 -8.11 -9.34
N ALA A 419 4.19 -7.80 -8.49
CA ALA A 419 3.44 -8.81 -7.74
C ALA A 419 2.70 -9.80 -8.65
N LEU A 420 2.09 -9.32 -9.74
CA LEU A 420 1.50 -10.21 -10.73
C LEU A 420 2.54 -11.07 -11.45
N CYS A 421 3.75 -10.57 -11.68
CA CYS A 421 4.85 -11.36 -12.24
C CYS A 421 5.22 -12.52 -11.31
N THR A 422 5.35 -12.25 -10.00
CA THR A 422 5.53 -13.28 -8.97
C THR A 422 4.40 -14.31 -8.99
N PHE A 423 3.13 -13.85 -9.03
CA PHE A 423 1.97 -14.73 -9.04
C PHE A 423 1.93 -15.66 -10.26
N VAL A 424 2.21 -15.16 -11.47
CA VAL A 424 2.15 -15.95 -12.71
C VAL A 424 3.43 -16.71 -13.00
N CYS A 425 4.47 -16.55 -12.21
CA CYS A 425 5.79 -17.14 -12.43
C CYS A 425 5.76 -18.67 -12.31
N PRO A 426 6.10 -19.43 -13.37
CA PRO A 426 6.23 -20.89 -13.27
C PRO A 426 7.37 -21.33 -12.36
N GLY A 427 8.42 -20.50 -12.25
CA GLY A 427 9.63 -20.74 -11.46
C GLY A 427 9.50 -20.39 -9.98
N LYS A 428 8.41 -19.70 -9.57
CA LYS A 428 8.13 -19.30 -8.19
C LYS A 428 9.11 -18.28 -7.60
N TYR A 429 9.62 -17.37 -8.44
CA TYR A 429 10.49 -16.29 -8.00
C TYR A 429 9.71 -15.18 -7.29
N GLU A 430 10.33 -14.60 -6.26
CA GLU A 430 9.86 -13.41 -5.55
C GLU A 430 10.51 -12.16 -6.16
N TYR A 431 9.91 -11.65 -7.24
CA TYR A 431 10.48 -10.54 -8.01
C TYR A 431 10.48 -9.21 -7.25
N GLY A 432 9.53 -9.00 -6.35
CA GLY A 432 9.50 -7.79 -5.52
C GLY A 432 10.76 -7.64 -4.68
N GLN A 433 11.21 -8.72 -3.99
CA GLN A 433 12.44 -8.69 -3.20
C GLN A 433 13.68 -8.48 -4.09
N LEU A 434 13.75 -9.14 -5.24
CA LEU A 434 14.84 -8.96 -6.19
C LEU A 434 14.93 -7.53 -6.71
N LEU A 435 13.79 -6.90 -7.01
CA LEU A 435 13.72 -5.50 -7.40
C LEU A 435 14.21 -4.59 -6.25
N ARG A 436 13.76 -4.83 -5.02
CA ARG A 436 14.19 -4.03 -3.85
C ARG A 436 15.71 -4.11 -3.64
N ASP A 437 16.29 -5.29 -3.78
CA ASP A 437 17.73 -5.48 -3.66
C ASP A 437 18.49 -4.74 -4.78
N CYS A 438 17.99 -4.80 -6.01
CA CYS A 438 18.50 -4.05 -7.16
C CYS A 438 18.44 -2.54 -6.92
N LEU A 439 17.27 -1.99 -6.55
CA LEU A 439 17.08 -0.57 -6.28
C LEU A 439 17.96 -0.06 -5.13
N ASN A 440 18.13 -0.87 -4.07
CA ASN A 440 19.02 -0.53 -2.97
C ASN A 440 20.48 -0.50 -3.40
N THR A 441 20.88 -1.31 -4.37
CA THR A 441 22.24 -1.32 -4.92
C THR A 441 22.46 -0.10 -5.81
N ILE A 442 21.55 0.16 -6.74
CA ILE A 442 21.61 1.34 -7.61
C ILE A 442 21.73 2.64 -6.78
N GLU A 443 20.91 2.78 -5.73
CA GLU A 443 20.93 3.98 -4.88
C GLU A 443 22.25 4.17 -4.12
N LYS A 444 22.97 3.09 -3.81
CA LYS A 444 24.25 3.17 -3.08
C LYS A 444 25.44 3.42 -4.00
N GLU A 445 25.37 2.94 -5.23
CA GLU A 445 26.47 2.95 -6.20
C GLU A 445 26.35 4.11 -7.20
N GLY A 446 25.14 4.63 -7.41
CA GLY A 446 24.83 5.74 -8.33
C GLY A 446 24.71 7.06 -7.65
#